data_5db59489a5985bc0aa20cc3e8ea59c7b
#
_entry.id   5db59489a5985bc0aa20cc3e8ea59c7b
#
_cell.length_a   1.000
_cell.length_b   1.000
_cell.length_c   1.000
_cell.angle_alpha   90.00
_cell.angle_beta   90.00
_cell.angle_gamma   90.00
#
_symmetry.space_group_name_H-M   'P 1'
#
loop_
_entity.id
_entity.type
_entity.pdbx_description
1 polymer ?
#
loop_
_entity_poly.entity_id
_entity_poly.type
_entity_poly.pdbx_seq_one_letter_code
_entity_poly.pdbx_strand_id
1 'polypeptide(L)'
;MLGLFVILPVLYIGGGPYTETLPRPFVSEQWKSAGQWKDTRCAMLTDLRTRIGVEGKTRAELFELLGPGENESTDSSLSHWHLCPSFMDIWILEVRWKDGVADDSWVRDT
;
A
#
# COMPACT_ATOMS: atom_id res chain seq x y z
N MET A 1 14.21 27.06 2.85
CA MET A 1 12.94 27.42 3.50
C MET A 1 11.79 27.34 2.53
N LEU A 2 11.84 28.07 1.45
CA LEU A 2 10.74 28.04 0.48
C LEU A 2 10.52 26.66 -0.11
N GLY A 3 11.57 25.88 -0.28
CA GLY A 3 11.43 24.54 -0.82
C GLY A 3 10.62 23.60 0.05
N LEU A 4 10.60 23.83 1.35
CA LEU A 4 9.84 22.98 2.25
C LEU A 4 8.33 23.11 2.01
N PHE A 5 7.89 24.32 1.73
CA PHE A 5 6.47 24.55 1.49
C PHE A 5 6.01 23.95 0.16
N VAL A 6 6.92 23.84 -0.78
CA VAL A 6 6.61 23.21 -2.07
C VAL A 6 6.57 21.70 -1.93
N ILE A 7 7.49 21.13 -1.15
CA ILE A 7 7.60 19.69 -1.00
C ILE A 7 6.35 19.11 -0.32
N LEU A 8 5.87 19.73 0.73
CA LEU A 8 4.72 19.23 1.46
C LEU A 8 3.47 19.07 0.59
N PRO A 9 3.08 20.07 -0.18
CA PRO A 9 1.92 19.90 -1.08
C PRO A 9 2.13 18.79 -2.10
N VAL A 10 3.34 18.64 -2.60
CA VAL A 10 3.62 17.58 -3.57
C VAL A 10 3.38 16.21 -2.98
N LEU A 11 3.78 15.98 -1.73
CA LEU A 11 3.55 14.72 -1.07
C LEU A 11 2.07 14.38 -0.97
N TYR A 12 1.24 15.38 -0.71
CA TYR A 12 -0.20 15.15 -0.62
C TYR A 12 -0.85 15.01 -1.98
N ILE A 13 -0.39 15.75 -2.95
CA ILE A 13 -0.97 15.69 -4.29
C ILE A 13 -0.83 14.30 -4.89
N GLY A 14 0.29 13.64 -4.67
CA GLY A 14 0.48 12.30 -5.19
C GLY A 14 -0.26 11.23 -4.42
N GLY A 15 -1.02 11.61 -3.42
CA GLY A 15 -1.41 10.69 -2.37
C GLY A 15 -2.58 9.79 -2.61
N GLY A 16 -3.57 10.09 -3.36
CA GLY A 16 -4.73 9.20 -3.44
C GLY A 16 -5.36 8.97 -2.08
N PRO A 17 -5.51 7.71 -1.63
CA PRO A 17 -6.25 7.39 -0.41
C PRO A 17 -5.62 7.93 0.87
N TYR A 18 -4.37 8.28 0.84
CA TYR A 18 -3.67 8.73 2.05
C TYR A 18 -3.41 10.23 2.07
N THR A 19 -4.08 10.99 1.22
CA THR A 19 -3.89 12.43 1.19
C THR A 19 -4.34 13.11 2.47
N GLU A 20 -5.29 12.53 3.18
CA GLU A 20 -5.82 13.07 4.42
C GLU A 20 -5.20 12.45 5.66
N THR A 21 -4.23 11.55 5.47
CA THR A 21 -3.62 10.78 6.54
C THR A 21 -2.16 11.14 6.64
N LEU A 22 -1.70 11.48 7.84
CA LEU A 22 -0.29 11.79 8.04
C LEU A 22 0.56 10.55 7.80
N PRO A 23 1.57 10.62 6.96
CA PRO A 23 2.45 9.48 6.68
C PRO A 23 3.16 9.01 7.95
N ARG A 24 3.34 7.71 8.05
CA ARG A 24 4.06 7.12 9.17
C ARG A 24 4.92 5.96 8.65
N PRO A 25 5.96 5.58 9.40
CA PRO A 25 6.82 4.48 8.99
C PRO A 25 6.06 3.16 8.89
N PHE A 26 6.44 2.36 7.92
CA PHE A 26 5.88 1.01 7.78
C PHE A 26 6.40 0.12 8.91
N VAL A 27 5.48 -0.52 9.61
CA VAL A 27 5.79 -1.53 10.63
C VAL A 27 4.90 -2.73 10.32
N SER A 28 5.52 -3.85 10.00
CA SER A 28 4.81 -5.04 9.54
C SER A 28 3.72 -5.50 10.50
N GLU A 29 4.02 -5.56 11.78
CA GLU A 29 3.05 -6.01 12.76
C GLU A 29 1.85 -5.09 12.87
N GLN A 30 2.09 -3.78 12.77
CA GLN A 30 1.01 -2.80 12.80
C GLN A 30 0.17 -2.89 11.53
N TRP A 31 0.80 -3.12 10.40
CA TRP A 31 0.09 -3.33 9.14
C TRP A 31 -0.82 -4.56 9.24
N LYS A 32 -0.27 -5.69 9.71
CA LYS A 32 -1.03 -6.94 9.77
C LYS A 32 -2.19 -6.88 10.75
N SER A 33 -2.02 -6.17 11.85
CA SER A 33 -3.06 -6.07 12.87
C SER A 33 -4.11 -5.00 12.57
N ALA A 34 -3.84 -4.12 11.61
CA ALA A 34 -4.77 -3.06 11.27
C ALA A 34 -5.92 -3.63 10.44
N GLY A 35 -7.14 -3.24 10.79
CA GLY A 35 -8.31 -3.60 10.00
C GLY A 35 -8.49 -2.66 8.83
N GLN A 36 -9.30 -3.09 7.88
CA GLN A 36 -9.57 -2.31 6.67
C GLN A 36 -10.37 -1.04 6.94
N TRP A 37 -10.91 -0.91 8.15
CA TRP A 37 -11.72 0.25 8.51
C TRP A 37 -10.91 1.33 9.21
N LYS A 38 -9.59 1.19 9.24
CA LYS A 38 -8.69 2.15 9.87
C LYS A 38 -7.76 2.75 8.83
N ASP A 39 -7.18 3.90 9.17
CA ASP A 39 -6.26 4.60 8.27
C ASP A 39 -4.82 4.09 8.37
N THR A 40 -4.56 3.15 9.23
CA THR A 40 -3.19 2.71 9.56
C THR A 40 -2.41 2.30 8.32
N ARG A 41 -2.98 1.43 7.51
CA ARG A 41 -2.28 0.95 6.32
C ARG A 41 -2.06 2.04 5.29
N CYS A 42 -3.05 2.92 5.11
CA CYS A 42 -2.88 4.04 4.19
C CYS A 42 -1.78 4.98 4.66
N ALA A 43 -1.65 5.19 5.95
CA ALA A 43 -0.58 6.03 6.49
C ALA A 43 0.79 5.44 6.25
N MET A 44 0.91 4.13 6.23
CA MET A 44 2.18 3.44 6.00
C MET A 44 2.51 3.24 4.53
N LEU A 45 1.57 3.50 3.63
CA LEU A 45 1.69 3.12 2.23
C LEU A 45 2.86 3.80 1.53
N THR A 46 3.06 5.08 1.77
CA THR A 46 4.16 5.81 1.15
C THR A 46 5.51 5.21 1.55
N ASP A 47 5.70 4.95 2.83
CA ASP A 47 6.94 4.37 3.31
C ASP A 47 7.15 2.95 2.76
N LEU A 48 6.09 2.17 2.70
CA LEU A 48 6.15 0.84 2.11
C LEU A 48 6.60 0.89 0.65
N ARG A 49 6.02 1.79 -0.12
CA ARG A 49 6.26 1.85 -1.56
C ARG A 49 7.57 2.54 -1.93
N THR A 50 8.15 3.30 -1.01
CA THR A 50 9.40 4.03 -1.29
C THR A 50 10.59 3.43 -0.58
N ARG A 51 10.57 3.41 0.75
CA ARG A 51 11.72 2.94 1.53
C ARG A 51 11.86 1.43 1.53
N ILE A 52 10.76 0.73 1.78
CA ILE A 52 10.77 -0.73 1.81
C ILE A 52 10.81 -1.29 0.39
N GLY A 53 9.91 -0.80 -0.46
CA GLY A 53 9.80 -1.26 -1.83
C GLY A 53 8.92 -2.48 -1.96
N VAL A 54 8.13 -2.52 -3.02
CA VAL A 54 7.23 -3.64 -3.33
C VAL A 54 7.76 -4.40 -4.53
N GLU A 55 8.06 -3.69 -5.61
CA GLU A 55 8.56 -4.30 -6.82
C GLU A 55 9.91 -4.99 -6.56
N GLY A 56 10.06 -6.16 -7.13
CA GLY A 56 11.27 -6.95 -6.96
C GLY A 56 11.23 -7.94 -5.80
N LYS A 57 10.23 -7.86 -4.94
CA LYS A 57 10.10 -8.80 -3.83
C LYS A 57 9.35 -10.04 -4.28
N THR A 58 9.71 -11.17 -3.68
CA THR A 58 8.99 -12.41 -3.96
C THR A 58 7.65 -12.42 -3.24
N ARG A 59 6.78 -13.32 -3.67
CA ARG A 59 5.48 -13.50 -3.02
C ARG A 59 5.68 -13.82 -1.53
N ALA A 60 6.61 -14.69 -1.21
CA ALA A 60 6.87 -15.06 0.19
C ALA A 60 7.31 -13.85 1.01
N GLU A 61 8.18 -13.02 0.46
CA GLU A 61 8.64 -11.83 1.15
C GLU A 61 7.50 -10.84 1.42
N LEU A 62 6.66 -10.60 0.43
CA LEU A 62 5.54 -9.68 0.62
C LEU A 62 4.50 -10.25 1.56
N PHE A 63 4.23 -11.55 1.50
CA PHE A 63 3.29 -12.17 2.42
C PHE A 63 3.80 -12.13 3.84
N GLU A 64 5.10 -12.21 4.05
CA GLU A 64 5.68 -12.06 5.37
C GLU A 64 5.55 -10.64 5.91
N LEU A 65 5.74 -9.65 5.04
CA LEU A 65 5.63 -8.24 5.44
C LEU A 65 4.19 -7.79 5.64
N LEU A 66 3.30 -8.20 4.76
CA LEU A 66 1.94 -7.67 4.67
C LEU A 66 0.86 -8.65 5.12
N GLY A 67 1.24 -9.90 5.36
CA GLY A 67 0.27 -10.96 5.55
C GLY A 67 -0.20 -11.50 4.21
N PRO A 68 -1.02 -12.56 4.21
CA PRO A 68 -1.56 -13.10 2.96
C PRO A 68 -2.47 -12.09 2.30
N GLY A 69 -2.49 -12.12 0.97
CA GLY A 69 -3.38 -11.24 0.21
C GLY A 69 -4.84 -11.49 0.53
N GLU A 70 -5.64 -10.46 0.37
CA GLU A 70 -7.07 -10.56 0.58
C GLU A 70 -7.70 -11.31 -0.60
N ASN A 71 -8.72 -12.10 -0.31
CA ASN A 71 -9.50 -12.77 -1.35
C ASN A 71 -8.69 -13.33 -2.49
N GLU A 72 -8.27 -14.57 -2.36
CA GLU A 72 -7.56 -15.23 -3.45
C GLU A 72 -8.35 -15.07 -4.74
N SER A 73 -7.83 -14.26 -5.61
CA SER A 73 -8.37 -14.09 -6.93
C SER A 73 -8.23 -15.39 -7.71
N THR A 74 -9.12 -15.62 -8.68
CA THR A 74 -8.92 -16.69 -9.62
C THR A 74 -7.70 -16.43 -10.51
N ASP A 75 -7.25 -15.18 -10.58
CA ASP A 75 -6.06 -14.82 -11.30
C ASP A 75 -4.86 -14.87 -10.36
N SER A 76 -4.08 -15.93 -10.46
CA SER A 76 -2.92 -16.11 -9.60
C SER A 76 -1.78 -15.14 -9.90
N SER A 77 -1.89 -14.35 -10.96
CA SER A 77 -0.89 -13.34 -11.26
C SER A 77 -1.10 -12.06 -10.49
N LEU A 78 -2.18 -11.96 -9.73
CA LEU A 78 -2.51 -10.77 -8.95
C LEU A 78 -2.73 -11.11 -7.49
N SER A 79 -2.35 -10.20 -6.61
CA SER A 79 -2.72 -10.25 -5.20
C SER A 79 -3.06 -8.84 -4.77
N HIS A 80 -3.91 -8.72 -3.77
CA HIS A 80 -4.21 -7.38 -3.27
C HIS A 80 -4.40 -7.39 -1.75
N TRP A 81 -4.23 -6.21 -1.17
CA TRP A 81 -4.39 -6.00 0.26
C TRP A 81 -5.30 -4.79 0.45
N HIS A 82 -6.26 -4.91 1.35
CA HIS A 82 -7.11 -3.79 1.73
C HIS A 82 -6.28 -2.74 2.46
N LEU A 83 -6.53 -1.48 2.17
CA LEU A 83 -5.78 -0.38 2.78
C LEU A 83 -6.63 0.38 3.80
N CYS A 84 -7.61 1.11 3.34
CA CYS A 84 -8.47 1.89 4.20
C CYS A 84 -9.75 2.25 3.44
N PRO A 85 -10.81 2.69 4.13
CA PRO A 85 -12.06 3.02 3.45
C PRO A 85 -11.91 4.18 2.48
N SER A 86 -12.59 4.07 1.35
CA SER A 86 -12.83 5.19 0.46
C SER A 86 -14.27 5.65 0.67
N PHE A 87 -14.76 6.53 -0.18
CA PHE A 87 -16.09 7.09 0.01
C PHE A 87 -17.19 6.04 0.13
N MET A 88 -17.24 5.09 -0.78
CA MET A 88 -18.24 4.03 -0.77
C MET A 88 -17.63 2.65 -0.90
N ASP A 89 -16.33 2.55 -0.81
CA ASP A 89 -15.63 1.31 -1.08
C ASP A 89 -14.35 1.26 -0.26
N ILE A 90 -13.36 0.52 -0.73
CA ILE A 90 -12.09 0.36 -0.03
C ILE A 90 -10.95 0.53 -1.03
N TRP A 91 -9.95 1.31 -0.63
CA TRP A 91 -8.70 1.38 -1.39
C TRP A 91 -7.92 0.09 -1.20
N ILE A 92 -7.30 -0.37 -2.27
CA ILE A 92 -6.47 -1.56 -2.22
C ILE A 92 -5.11 -1.29 -2.86
N LEU A 93 -4.11 -2.02 -2.35
CA LEU A 93 -2.82 -2.15 -3.01
C LEU A 93 -2.85 -3.44 -3.79
N GLU A 94 -2.67 -3.37 -5.10
CA GLU A 94 -2.68 -4.54 -5.95
C GLU A 94 -1.29 -4.76 -6.54
N VAL A 95 -0.85 -6.00 -6.57
CA VAL A 95 0.48 -6.39 -7.04
C VAL A 95 0.32 -7.41 -8.15
N ARG A 96 1.06 -7.21 -9.22
CA ARG A 96 1.13 -8.19 -10.30
C ARG A 96 2.41 -9.00 -10.15
N TRP A 97 2.27 -10.31 -10.22
CA TRP A 97 3.38 -11.24 -10.13
C TRP A 97 3.85 -11.66 -11.51
N LYS A 98 5.15 -11.74 -11.67
CA LYS A 98 5.76 -12.26 -12.89
C LYS A 98 6.99 -13.07 -12.48
N ASP A 99 7.00 -14.35 -12.84
CA ASP A 99 8.08 -15.26 -12.48
C ASP A 99 8.31 -15.30 -10.95
N GLY A 100 7.22 -15.23 -10.19
CA GLY A 100 7.28 -15.31 -8.72
C GLY A 100 7.70 -14.04 -8.01
N VAL A 101 7.86 -12.95 -8.72
CA VAL A 101 8.35 -11.69 -8.19
C VAL A 101 7.34 -10.59 -8.51
N ALA A 102 7.22 -9.63 -7.60
CA ALA A 102 6.36 -8.47 -7.84
C ALA A 102 6.93 -7.65 -9.00
N ASP A 103 6.19 -7.60 -10.09
CA ASP A 103 6.60 -6.89 -11.30
C ASP A 103 6.11 -5.45 -11.32
N ASP A 104 4.92 -5.24 -10.76
CA ASP A 104 4.31 -3.93 -10.72
C ASP A 104 3.32 -3.87 -9.58
N SER A 105 3.01 -2.67 -9.13
CA SER A 105 2.02 -2.47 -8.09
C SER A 105 1.32 -1.13 -8.30
N TRP A 106 0.08 -1.06 -7.83
CA TRP A 106 -0.70 0.17 -7.92
C TRP A 106 -1.72 0.21 -6.81
N VAL A 107 -2.27 1.40 -6.59
CA VAL A 107 -3.34 1.62 -5.64
C VAL A 107 -4.59 1.96 -6.43
N ARG A 108 -5.69 1.30 -6.11
CA ARG A 108 -6.96 1.61 -6.77
C ARG A 108 -8.12 1.47 -5.80
N ASP A 109 -9.20 2.10 -6.15
CA ASP A 109 -10.45 1.98 -5.42
C ASP A 109 -11.20 0.77 -5.98
N THR A 110 -11.73 -0.03 -5.10
CA THR A 110 -12.56 -1.14 -5.53
C THR A 110 -13.96 -0.65 -5.93
#